data_a5e31a55216ba102823c8b01bab8e2ba
#
_entry.id   a5e31a55216ba102823c8b01bab8e2ba
#
_cell.length_a   1.000
_cell.length_b   1.000
_cell.length_c   1.000
_cell.angle_alpha   90.00
_cell.angle_beta   90.00
_cell.angle_gamma   90.00
#
_symmetry.space_group_name_H-M   'P 1'
#
loop_
_entity.id
_entity.type
_entity.pdbx_description
1 polymer ?
#
loop_
_entity_poly.entity_id
_entity_poly.type
_entity_poly.pdbx_seq_one_letter_code
_entity_poly.pdbx_strand_id
1 'polypeptide(L)'
;MARTIGSNGEETAARIRACALELIASQGFEAMSMRGLAAAVGVQSAALYHHFATKQALLADLMMSHMRDLLTAWQTTFADHMEGHAAASDRLDAFARFHIRYHISRPQEVFIAYMELRSLSPVHYNAVSELRRDYENLLKAILQDGVDDGSFQIDDIHLTAMAILAMLTGITTWYRPGGRLSASAVEMQYAAMVRRMAVDDIGESLPVQKQAKQRPG
;
A
#
# COMPACT_ATOMS: atom_id res chain seq x y z
N MET A 1 3.01 -36.24 25.03
CA MET A 1 2.89 -35.45 23.81
C MET A 1 3.29 -34.02 24.14
N ALA A 2 4.43 -33.57 23.67
CA ALA A 2 4.94 -32.22 23.92
C ALA A 2 4.13 -31.20 23.08
N ARG A 3 3.42 -30.32 23.74
CA ARG A 3 2.66 -29.23 23.15
C ARG A 3 3.64 -28.16 22.68
N THR A 4 3.71 -27.90 21.38
CA THR A 4 4.60 -26.91 20.77
C THR A 4 4.26 -25.52 21.27
N ILE A 5 5.10 -24.95 22.13
CA ILE A 5 4.85 -23.70 22.88
C ILE A 5 4.80 -22.45 21.95
N GLY A 6 5.25 -22.53 20.68
CA GLY A 6 5.26 -21.42 19.73
C GLY A 6 3.95 -21.23 18.94
N SER A 7 3.26 -22.31 18.56
CA SER A 7 2.07 -22.25 17.66
C SER A 7 0.86 -21.52 18.26
N ASN A 8 0.67 -21.57 19.56
CA ASN A 8 -0.50 -20.97 20.22
C ASN A 8 -0.38 -19.43 20.37
N GLY A 9 0.85 -18.90 20.45
CA GLY A 9 1.10 -17.46 20.55
C GLY A 9 0.89 -16.74 19.20
N GLU A 10 1.41 -17.30 18.11
CA GLU A 10 1.23 -16.74 16.76
C GLU A 10 -0.24 -16.79 16.31
N GLU A 11 -0.94 -17.89 16.58
CA GLU A 11 -2.37 -18.01 16.30
C GLU A 11 -3.19 -16.97 17.07
N THR A 12 -2.85 -16.73 18.34
CA THR A 12 -3.51 -15.71 19.16
C THR A 12 -3.23 -14.30 18.62
N ALA A 13 -1.97 -14.01 18.24
CA ALA A 13 -1.60 -12.74 17.62
C ALA A 13 -2.34 -12.49 16.29
N ALA A 14 -2.46 -13.51 15.45
CA ALA A 14 -3.23 -13.44 14.20
C ALA A 14 -4.72 -13.15 14.44
N ARG A 15 -5.34 -13.79 15.43
CA ARG A 15 -6.73 -13.51 15.83
C ARG A 15 -6.91 -12.08 16.36
N ILE A 16 -5.95 -11.58 17.14
CA ILE A 16 -5.96 -10.20 17.63
C ILE A 16 -5.88 -9.24 16.45
N ARG A 17 -4.99 -9.45 15.47
CA ARG A 17 -4.87 -8.62 14.26
C ARG A 17 -6.17 -8.61 13.45
N ALA A 18 -6.74 -9.78 13.17
CA ALA A 18 -7.98 -9.88 12.39
C ALA A 18 -9.14 -9.11 13.07
N CYS A 19 -9.35 -9.32 14.35
CA CYS A 19 -10.40 -8.62 15.11
C CYS A 19 -10.13 -7.10 15.20
N ALA A 20 -8.86 -6.68 15.35
CA ALA A 20 -8.49 -5.27 15.37
C ALA A 20 -8.74 -4.60 14.00
N LEU A 21 -8.45 -5.28 12.89
CA LEU A 21 -8.77 -4.79 11.53
C LEU A 21 -10.27 -4.51 11.39
N GLU A 22 -11.12 -5.46 11.78
CA GLU A 22 -12.58 -5.30 11.70
C GLU A 22 -13.08 -4.13 12.57
N LEU A 23 -12.59 -4.04 13.80
CA LEU A 23 -13.00 -2.97 14.73
C LEU A 23 -12.54 -1.59 14.24
N ILE A 24 -11.29 -1.47 13.82
CA ILE A 24 -10.76 -0.19 13.32
C ILE A 24 -11.46 0.21 12.01
N ALA A 25 -11.67 -0.72 11.09
CA ALA A 25 -12.36 -0.43 9.84
C ALA A 25 -13.82 0.00 10.04
N SER A 26 -14.51 -0.53 11.07
CA SER A 26 -15.92 -0.23 11.32
C SER A 26 -16.16 1.02 12.15
N GLN A 27 -15.32 1.34 13.13
CA GLN A 27 -15.56 2.42 14.09
C GLN A 27 -14.42 3.45 14.21
N GLY A 28 -13.32 3.23 13.47
CA GLY A 28 -12.12 4.05 13.53
C GLY A 28 -11.16 3.67 14.67
N PHE A 29 -9.88 4.05 14.49
CA PHE A 29 -8.85 3.73 15.48
C PHE A 29 -9.16 4.35 16.85
N GLU A 30 -9.57 5.61 16.90
CA GLU A 30 -9.79 6.30 18.18
C GLU A 30 -10.88 5.63 19.03
N ALA A 31 -11.96 5.14 18.44
CA ALA A 31 -13.06 4.50 19.16
C ALA A 31 -12.72 3.09 19.67
N MET A 32 -11.80 2.38 19.03
CA MET A 32 -11.37 1.06 19.50
C MET A 32 -10.59 1.17 20.81
N SER A 33 -10.94 0.32 21.79
CA SER A 33 -10.18 0.17 23.03
C SER A 33 -9.52 -1.21 23.14
N MET A 34 -8.34 -1.28 23.76
CA MET A 34 -7.64 -2.55 24.00
C MET A 34 -8.48 -3.53 24.84
N ARG A 35 -9.26 -3.02 25.78
CA ARG A 35 -10.16 -3.85 26.59
C ARG A 35 -11.33 -4.41 25.75
N GLY A 36 -11.91 -3.58 24.88
CA GLY A 36 -12.97 -4.01 23.96
C GLY A 36 -12.45 -5.05 22.97
N LEU A 37 -11.23 -4.84 22.44
CA LEU A 37 -10.56 -5.80 21.57
C LEU A 37 -10.30 -7.14 22.28
N ALA A 38 -9.80 -7.13 23.53
CA ALA A 38 -9.58 -8.36 24.30
C ALA A 38 -10.88 -9.16 24.48
N ALA A 39 -11.98 -8.47 24.80
CA ALA A 39 -13.31 -9.07 24.92
C ALA A 39 -13.78 -9.67 23.58
N ALA A 40 -13.62 -8.94 22.47
CA ALA A 40 -14.02 -9.40 21.13
C ALA A 40 -13.22 -10.63 20.67
N VAL A 41 -11.91 -10.68 20.95
CA VAL A 41 -11.04 -11.85 20.65
C VAL A 41 -11.33 -13.04 21.60
N GLY A 42 -11.93 -12.78 22.75
CA GLY A 42 -12.17 -13.82 23.79
C GLY A 42 -10.91 -14.16 24.59
N VAL A 43 -10.04 -13.17 24.84
CA VAL A 43 -8.85 -13.33 25.66
C VAL A 43 -8.83 -12.38 26.85
N GLN A 44 -8.06 -12.69 27.88
CA GLN A 44 -7.84 -11.76 28.98
C GLN A 44 -7.01 -10.55 28.51
N SER A 45 -7.27 -9.37 29.06
CA SER A 45 -6.52 -8.14 28.71
C SER A 45 -5.00 -8.32 28.90
N ALA A 46 -4.56 -9.02 29.95
CA ALA A 46 -3.15 -9.31 30.19
C ALA A 46 -2.51 -10.10 29.03
N ALA A 47 -3.22 -11.07 28.46
CA ALA A 47 -2.73 -11.83 27.31
C ALA A 47 -2.63 -10.95 26.05
N LEU A 48 -3.56 -10.05 25.83
CA LEU A 48 -3.51 -9.09 24.72
C LEU A 48 -2.32 -8.14 24.84
N TYR A 49 -2.08 -7.58 26.05
CA TYR A 49 -0.94 -6.71 26.29
C TYR A 49 0.41 -7.42 26.21
N HIS A 50 0.43 -8.75 26.37
CA HIS A 50 1.62 -9.55 26.13
C HIS A 50 2.01 -9.57 24.64
N HIS A 51 1.03 -9.56 23.74
CA HIS A 51 1.28 -9.51 22.28
C HIS A 51 1.51 -8.09 21.78
N PHE A 52 0.71 -7.13 22.25
CA PHE A 52 0.75 -5.73 21.81
C PHE A 52 0.73 -4.81 23.02
N ALA A 53 1.89 -4.27 23.37
CA ALA A 53 2.08 -3.46 24.57
C ALA A 53 1.19 -2.20 24.61
N THR A 54 0.84 -1.66 23.45
CA THR A 54 0.00 -0.45 23.33
C THR A 54 -0.91 -0.54 22.10
N LYS A 55 -1.98 0.26 22.11
CA LYS A 55 -2.86 0.45 20.96
C LYS A 55 -2.12 0.98 19.74
N GLN A 56 -1.13 1.87 19.95
CA GLN A 56 -0.25 2.40 18.91
C GLN A 56 0.67 1.32 18.31
N ALA A 57 1.22 0.44 19.14
CA ALA A 57 2.04 -0.67 18.66
C ALA A 57 1.22 -1.65 17.79
N LEU A 58 -0.03 -1.91 18.16
CA LEU A 58 -0.94 -2.73 17.36
C LEU A 58 -1.25 -2.07 16.00
N LEU A 59 -1.59 -0.78 15.98
CA LEU A 59 -1.86 -0.07 14.73
C LEU A 59 -0.64 -0.08 13.80
N ALA A 60 0.53 0.21 14.36
CA ALA A 60 1.78 0.18 13.60
C ALA A 60 2.09 -1.22 13.05
N ASP A 61 1.87 -2.27 13.84
CA ASP A 61 2.06 -3.66 13.43
C ASP A 61 1.12 -4.02 12.26
N LEU A 62 -0.16 -3.65 12.32
CA LEU A 62 -1.11 -3.86 11.23
C LEU A 62 -0.66 -3.19 9.92
N MET A 63 -0.25 -1.93 9.99
CA MET A 63 0.20 -1.18 8.81
C MET A 63 1.53 -1.72 8.26
N MET A 64 2.50 -2.00 9.14
CA MET A 64 3.79 -2.55 8.71
C MET A 64 3.66 -3.96 8.13
N SER A 65 2.80 -4.81 8.71
CA SER A 65 2.51 -6.14 8.14
C SER A 65 1.92 -6.01 6.76
N HIS A 66 0.88 -5.16 6.58
CA HIS A 66 0.29 -4.92 5.26
C HIS A 66 1.33 -4.48 4.22
N MET A 67 2.21 -3.53 4.58
CA MET A 67 3.24 -3.05 3.65
C MET A 67 4.31 -4.10 3.33
N ARG A 68 4.74 -4.90 4.31
CA ARG A 68 5.68 -6.01 4.09
C ARG A 68 5.06 -7.10 3.22
N ASP A 69 3.81 -7.44 3.46
CA ASP A 69 3.07 -8.43 2.68
C ASP A 69 2.89 -7.97 1.23
N LEU A 70 2.60 -6.66 1.02
CA LEU A 70 2.51 -6.04 -0.30
C LEU A 70 3.85 -6.13 -1.06
N LEU A 71 4.95 -5.75 -0.40
CA LEU A 71 6.30 -5.82 -0.97
C LEU A 71 6.69 -7.27 -1.29
N THR A 72 6.44 -8.20 -0.38
CA THR A 72 6.73 -9.64 -0.57
C THR A 72 5.88 -10.22 -1.70
N ALA A 73 4.60 -9.89 -1.75
CA ALA A 73 3.70 -10.35 -2.80
C ALA A 73 4.14 -9.83 -4.18
N TRP A 74 4.59 -8.58 -4.27
CA TRP A 74 5.17 -8.05 -5.50
C TRP A 74 6.41 -8.83 -5.92
N GLN A 75 7.38 -8.97 -5.03
CA GLN A 75 8.63 -9.71 -5.29
C GLN A 75 8.36 -11.15 -5.74
N THR A 76 7.46 -11.87 -5.04
CA THR A 76 7.13 -13.27 -5.37
C THR A 76 6.42 -13.38 -6.72
N THR A 77 5.52 -12.43 -7.03
CA THR A 77 4.75 -12.49 -8.29
C THR A 77 5.60 -12.16 -9.51
N PHE A 78 6.62 -11.32 -9.34
CA PHE A 78 7.41 -10.78 -10.45
C PHE A 78 8.90 -11.15 -10.39
N ALA A 79 9.32 -12.07 -9.51
CA ALA A 79 10.69 -12.54 -9.44
C ALA A 79 11.22 -12.96 -10.83
N ASP A 80 10.44 -13.77 -11.55
CA ASP A 80 10.79 -14.28 -12.88
C ASP A 80 10.78 -13.19 -13.96
N HIS A 81 10.04 -12.09 -13.77
CA HIS A 81 9.94 -10.97 -14.71
C HIS A 81 10.99 -9.88 -14.44
N MET A 82 11.58 -9.87 -13.24
CA MET A 82 12.62 -8.92 -12.84
C MET A 82 14.02 -9.36 -13.32
N GLU A 83 14.23 -10.66 -13.55
CA GLU A 83 15.54 -11.22 -13.94
C GLU A 83 15.91 -11.02 -15.40
N GLY A 84 15.08 -10.41 -16.23
CA GLY A 84 15.52 -10.14 -17.57
C GLY A 84 14.47 -9.62 -18.53
N HIS A 85 14.76 -8.57 -19.21
CA HIS A 85 14.30 -8.27 -20.57
C HIS A 85 12.82 -7.89 -20.77
N ALA A 86 11.96 -7.88 -19.75
CA ALA A 86 10.61 -7.33 -19.91
C ALA A 86 10.69 -5.82 -20.14
N ALA A 87 10.06 -5.33 -21.20
CA ALA A 87 10.01 -3.91 -21.49
C ALA A 87 9.44 -3.11 -20.31
N ALA A 88 9.89 -1.87 -20.13
CA ALA A 88 9.38 -1.01 -19.04
C ALA A 88 7.85 -0.87 -19.09
N SER A 89 7.25 -0.83 -20.30
CA SER A 89 5.81 -0.81 -20.52
C SER A 89 5.08 -2.03 -19.94
N ASP A 90 5.68 -3.23 -20.11
CA ASP A 90 5.08 -4.48 -19.59
C ASP A 90 5.17 -4.54 -18.08
N ARG A 91 6.29 -4.10 -17.51
CA ARG A 91 6.49 -4.00 -16.05
C ARG A 91 5.53 -2.98 -15.43
N LEU A 92 5.30 -1.86 -16.09
CA LEU A 92 4.34 -0.85 -15.65
C LEU A 92 2.90 -1.36 -15.68
N ASP A 93 2.50 -2.06 -16.75
CA ASP A 93 1.19 -2.72 -16.85
C ASP A 93 1.00 -3.76 -15.74
N ALA A 94 2.03 -4.58 -15.52
CA ALA A 94 2.04 -5.61 -14.48
C ALA A 94 1.93 -4.98 -13.08
N PHE A 95 2.65 -3.88 -12.81
CA PHE A 95 2.56 -3.15 -11.54
C PHE A 95 1.15 -2.59 -11.30
N ALA A 96 0.55 -1.95 -12.29
CA ALA A 96 -0.78 -1.38 -12.16
C ALA A 96 -1.84 -2.46 -11.87
N ARG A 97 -1.81 -3.57 -12.60
CA ARG A 97 -2.72 -4.70 -12.39
C ARG A 97 -2.54 -5.36 -11.03
N PHE A 98 -1.29 -5.59 -10.64
CA PHE A 98 -0.96 -6.15 -9.32
C PHE A 98 -1.49 -5.27 -8.21
N HIS A 99 -1.21 -3.96 -8.27
CA HIS A 99 -1.66 -3.00 -7.25
C HIS A 99 -3.18 -3.04 -7.08
N ILE A 100 -3.93 -2.97 -8.18
CA ILE A 100 -5.40 -3.02 -8.17
C ILE A 100 -5.89 -4.33 -7.54
N ARG A 101 -5.38 -5.47 -8.01
CA ARG A 101 -5.81 -6.79 -7.53
C ARG A 101 -5.52 -6.98 -6.04
N TYR A 102 -4.32 -6.58 -5.61
CA TYR A 102 -3.91 -6.69 -4.22
C TYR A 102 -4.78 -5.83 -3.30
N HIS A 103 -5.06 -4.59 -3.70
CA HIS A 103 -5.83 -3.65 -2.89
C HIS A 103 -7.33 -3.98 -2.85
N ILE A 104 -7.92 -4.40 -3.97
CA ILE A 104 -9.33 -4.84 -4.00
C ILE A 104 -9.57 -6.05 -3.07
N SER A 105 -8.61 -6.95 -2.94
CA SER A 105 -8.73 -8.15 -2.10
C SER A 105 -8.52 -7.87 -0.60
N ARG A 106 -8.04 -6.67 -0.22
CA ARG A 106 -7.67 -6.29 1.16
C ARG A 106 -8.21 -4.91 1.55
N PRO A 107 -9.52 -4.66 1.42
CA PRO A 107 -10.06 -3.30 1.58
C PRO A 107 -9.91 -2.74 2.99
N GLN A 108 -9.93 -3.58 4.04
CA GLN A 108 -9.79 -3.13 5.42
C GLN A 108 -8.35 -2.73 5.74
N GLU A 109 -7.38 -3.55 5.34
CA GLU A 109 -5.95 -3.27 5.52
C GLU A 109 -5.55 -1.99 4.79
N VAL A 110 -6.01 -1.84 3.54
CA VAL A 110 -5.77 -0.64 2.74
C VAL A 110 -6.42 0.59 3.38
N PHE A 111 -7.68 0.47 3.83
CA PHE A 111 -8.36 1.55 4.53
C PHE A 111 -7.53 2.03 5.73
N ILE A 112 -7.10 1.11 6.59
CA ILE A 112 -6.31 1.44 7.78
C ILE A 112 -4.96 2.06 7.37
N ALA A 113 -4.25 1.48 6.41
CA ALA A 113 -2.94 1.95 5.98
C ALA A 113 -2.96 3.38 5.40
N TYR A 114 -4.09 3.82 4.86
CA TYR A 114 -4.21 5.15 4.27
C TYR A 114 -4.98 6.15 5.15
N MET A 115 -6.06 5.72 5.80
CA MET A 115 -6.92 6.64 6.56
C MET A 115 -6.43 6.88 7.99
N GLU A 116 -5.80 5.87 8.60
CA GLU A 116 -5.33 5.94 9.97
C GLU A 116 -3.83 6.29 10.10
N LEU A 117 -3.16 6.59 9.00
CA LEU A 117 -1.73 6.97 9.01
C LEU A 117 -1.46 8.16 9.94
N ARG A 118 -2.36 9.14 9.97
CA ARG A 118 -2.29 10.32 10.86
C ARG A 118 -2.48 9.99 12.35
N SER A 119 -3.03 8.82 12.66
CA SER A 119 -3.24 8.37 14.04
C SER A 119 -1.99 7.74 14.66
N LEU A 120 -0.92 7.54 13.87
CA LEU A 120 0.35 7.00 14.37
C LEU A 120 1.16 8.02 15.16
N SER A 121 1.85 7.55 16.20
CA SER A 121 2.91 8.33 16.85
C SER A 121 4.08 8.60 15.87
N PRO A 122 4.88 9.66 16.06
CA PRO A 122 5.97 10.01 15.13
C PRO A 122 6.95 8.86 14.85
N VAL A 123 7.29 8.06 15.85
CA VAL A 123 8.19 6.91 15.70
C VAL A 123 7.57 5.85 14.78
N HIS A 124 6.31 5.49 15.02
CA HIS A 124 5.60 4.50 14.21
C HIS A 124 5.31 5.02 12.80
N TYR A 125 4.97 6.31 12.67
CA TYR A 125 4.79 6.97 11.38
C TYR A 125 6.03 6.85 10.49
N ASN A 126 7.22 7.10 11.05
CA ASN A 126 8.47 7.00 10.31
C ASN A 126 8.71 5.56 9.81
N ALA A 127 8.52 4.55 10.67
CA ALA A 127 8.71 3.16 10.30
C ALA A 127 7.74 2.69 9.18
N VAL A 128 6.47 3.10 9.25
CA VAL A 128 5.50 2.79 8.18
C VAL A 128 5.84 3.56 6.89
N SER A 129 6.27 4.83 7.01
CA SER A 129 6.62 5.67 5.87
C SER A 129 7.87 5.16 5.13
N GLU A 130 8.79 4.49 5.80
CA GLU A 130 9.93 3.81 5.15
C GLU A 130 9.45 2.69 4.22
N LEU A 131 8.62 1.80 4.71
CA LEU A 131 8.05 0.71 3.89
C LEU A 131 7.20 1.24 2.72
N ARG A 132 6.49 2.35 2.91
CA ARG A 132 5.75 3.01 1.83
C ARG A 132 6.69 3.57 0.75
N ARG A 133 7.80 4.17 1.16
CA ARG A 133 8.85 4.64 0.22
C ARG A 133 9.48 3.49 -0.56
N ASP A 134 9.70 2.35 0.08
CA ASP A 134 10.24 1.17 -0.60
C ASP A 134 9.29 0.72 -1.73
N TYR A 135 7.98 0.66 -1.47
CA TYR A 135 6.99 0.32 -2.49
C TYR A 135 6.90 1.39 -3.60
N GLU A 136 6.95 2.67 -3.24
CA GLU A 136 6.99 3.79 -4.18
C GLU A 136 8.24 3.73 -5.08
N ASN A 137 9.39 3.37 -4.52
CA ASN A 137 10.64 3.24 -5.26
C ASN A 137 10.60 2.11 -6.30
N LEU A 138 9.82 1.05 -6.10
CA LEU A 138 9.60 0.03 -7.13
C LEU A 138 8.97 0.63 -8.39
N LEU A 139 7.94 1.45 -8.23
CA LEU A 139 7.30 2.13 -9.36
C LEU A 139 8.24 3.15 -10.01
N LYS A 140 8.95 3.95 -9.21
CA LYS A 140 9.92 4.93 -9.73
C LYS A 140 11.02 4.27 -10.54
N ALA A 141 11.51 3.10 -10.13
CA ALA A 141 12.52 2.36 -10.89
C ALA A 141 11.97 1.93 -12.26
N ILE A 142 10.73 1.43 -12.33
CA ILE A 142 10.09 1.05 -13.59
C ILE A 142 9.95 2.27 -14.52
N LEU A 143 9.53 3.42 -13.97
CA LEU A 143 9.36 4.65 -14.74
C LEU A 143 10.70 5.19 -15.23
N GLN A 144 11.74 5.15 -14.37
CA GLN A 144 13.10 5.57 -14.73
C GLN A 144 13.66 4.72 -15.86
N ASP A 145 13.56 3.40 -15.78
CA ASP A 145 14.02 2.49 -16.82
C ASP A 145 13.36 2.79 -18.17
N GLY A 146 12.06 3.12 -18.18
CA GLY A 146 11.35 3.49 -19.39
C GLY A 146 11.75 4.86 -19.96
N VAL A 147 12.15 5.81 -19.10
CA VAL A 147 12.73 7.09 -19.55
C VAL A 147 14.12 6.85 -20.12
N ASP A 148 14.94 6.01 -19.48
CA ASP A 148 16.31 5.74 -19.89
C ASP A 148 16.38 4.96 -21.22
N ASP A 149 15.42 4.07 -21.49
CA ASP A 149 15.32 3.34 -22.76
C ASP A 149 14.52 4.09 -23.84
N GLY A 150 13.98 5.25 -23.52
CA GLY A 150 13.21 6.12 -24.43
C GLY A 150 11.78 5.66 -24.69
N SER A 151 11.28 4.64 -24.00
CA SER A 151 9.90 4.15 -24.14
C SER A 151 8.87 5.01 -23.38
N PHE A 152 9.33 5.81 -22.41
CA PHE A 152 8.50 6.75 -21.65
C PHE A 152 8.99 8.19 -21.80
N GLN A 153 8.02 9.12 -21.81
CA GLN A 153 8.28 10.56 -21.82
C GLN A 153 7.66 11.18 -20.56
N ILE A 154 8.48 11.32 -19.51
CA ILE A 154 8.06 11.77 -18.18
C ILE A 154 8.97 12.92 -17.73
N ASP A 155 8.39 14.08 -17.45
CA ASP A 155 9.13 15.27 -16.98
C ASP A 155 9.56 15.14 -15.52
N ASP A 156 8.71 14.57 -14.65
CA ASP A 156 8.97 14.38 -13.23
C ASP A 156 8.49 12.99 -12.79
N ILE A 157 9.46 12.09 -12.65
CA ILE A 157 9.21 10.69 -12.24
C ILE A 157 8.57 10.61 -10.86
N HIS A 158 8.99 11.47 -9.92
CA HIS A 158 8.42 11.45 -8.57
C HIS A 158 6.95 11.84 -8.59
N LEU A 159 6.63 12.96 -9.24
CA LEU A 159 5.24 13.43 -9.36
C LEU A 159 4.37 12.40 -10.09
N THR A 160 4.87 11.83 -11.19
CA THR A 160 4.14 10.81 -11.97
C THR A 160 3.90 9.54 -11.12
N ALA A 161 4.90 9.07 -10.37
CA ALA A 161 4.74 7.92 -9.48
C ALA A 161 3.68 8.19 -8.40
N MET A 162 3.70 9.38 -7.78
CA MET A 162 2.72 9.78 -6.77
C MET A 162 1.29 9.86 -7.36
N ALA A 163 1.14 10.42 -8.57
CA ALA A 163 -0.15 10.50 -9.26
C ALA A 163 -0.69 9.11 -9.61
N ILE A 164 0.16 8.22 -10.13
CA ILE A 164 -0.22 6.82 -10.42
C ILE A 164 -0.66 6.10 -9.14
N LEU A 165 0.13 6.15 -8.07
CA LEU A 165 -0.20 5.49 -6.80
C LEU A 165 -1.50 6.03 -6.20
N ALA A 166 -1.70 7.35 -6.22
CA ALA A 166 -2.94 7.96 -5.74
C ALA A 166 -4.16 7.48 -6.54
N MET A 167 -4.06 7.43 -7.88
CA MET A 167 -5.11 6.94 -8.75
C MET A 167 -5.41 5.46 -8.50
N LEU A 168 -4.38 4.62 -8.44
CA LEU A 168 -4.53 3.17 -8.24
C LEU A 168 -5.11 2.83 -6.86
N THR A 169 -4.64 3.49 -5.80
CA THR A 169 -5.14 3.28 -4.43
C THR A 169 -6.58 3.77 -4.27
N GLY A 170 -6.94 4.86 -4.96
CA GLY A 170 -8.27 5.44 -4.92
C GLY A 170 -9.41 4.48 -5.28
N ILE A 171 -9.10 3.36 -5.95
CA ILE A 171 -10.09 2.32 -6.30
C ILE A 171 -10.83 1.78 -5.08
N THR A 172 -10.17 1.67 -3.95
CA THR A 172 -10.73 1.12 -2.71
C THR A 172 -11.89 1.95 -2.13
N THR A 173 -11.99 3.20 -2.55
CA THR A 173 -13.07 4.10 -2.08
C THR A 173 -14.41 3.85 -2.78
N TRP A 174 -14.40 3.39 -4.02
CA TRP A 174 -15.60 3.28 -4.84
C TRP A 174 -15.89 1.88 -5.40
N TYR A 175 -14.87 1.04 -5.60
CA TYR A 175 -15.07 -0.31 -6.13
C TYR A 175 -15.90 -1.16 -5.18
N ARG A 176 -16.84 -1.91 -5.74
CA ARG A 176 -17.66 -2.88 -4.99
C ARG A 176 -17.72 -4.18 -5.79
N PRO A 177 -17.42 -5.34 -5.16
CA PRO A 177 -17.64 -6.65 -5.77
C PRO A 177 -19.09 -6.80 -6.23
N GLY A 178 -19.29 -7.33 -7.43
CA GLY A 178 -20.62 -7.46 -8.03
C GLY A 178 -21.23 -6.18 -8.60
N GLY A 179 -20.49 -5.06 -8.58
CA GLY A 179 -20.89 -3.80 -9.21
C GLY A 179 -20.83 -3.84 -10.75
N ARG A 180 -20.94 -2.67 -11.39
CA ARG A 180 -20.98 -2.51 -12.86
C ARG A 180 -19.75 -3.07 -13.59
N LEU A 181 -18.58 -3.03 -12.97
CA LEU A 181 -17.31 -3.49 -13.54
C LEU A 181 -16.75 -4.67 -12.74
N SER A 182 -16.29 -5.69 -13.45
CA SER A 182 -15.51 -6.76 -12.83
C SER A 182 -14.11 -6.28 -12.42
N ALA A 183 -13.46 -6.96 -11.49
CA ALA A 183 -12.09 -6.64 -11.08
C ALA A 183 -11.14 -6.63 -12.28
N SER A 184 -11.23 -7.62 -13.18
CA SER A 184 -10.39 -7.69 -14.36
C SER A 184 -10.64 -6.54 -15.36
N ALA A 185 -11.88 -6.08 -15.50
CA ALA A 185 -12.19 -4.92 -16.33
C ALA A 185 -11.58 -3.64 -15.76
N VAL A 186 -11.60 -3.49 -14.43
CA VAL A 186 -10.97 -2.36 -13.75
C VAL A 186 -9.45 -2.44 -13.87
N GLU A 187 -8.84 -3.58 -13.62
CA GLU A 187 -7.39 -3.80 -13.80
C GLU A 187 -6.94 -3.36 -15.20
N MET A 188 -7.67 -3.82 -16.24
CA MET A 188 -7.36 -3.51 -17.64
C MET A 188 -7.47 -2.02 -17.95
N GLN A 189 -8.53 -1.36 -17.50
CA GLN A 189 -8.75 0.07 -17.75
C GLN A 189 -7.72 0.93 -17.02
N TYR A 190 -7.42 0.63 -15.76
CA TYR A 190 -6.44 1.39 -14.99
C TYR A 190 -5.03 1.20 -15.53
N ALA A 191 -4.64 0.00 -15.93
CA ALA A 191 -3.36 -0.25 -16.57
C ALA A 191 -3.21 0.55 -17.88
N ALA A 192 -4.30 0.65 -18.67
CA ALA A 192 -4.31 1.49 -19.87
C ALA A 192 -4.22 3.00 -19.55
N MET A 193 -4.81 3.47 -18.44
CA MET A 193 -4.67 4.85 -17.99
C MET A 193 -3.22 5.14 -17.54
N VAL A 194 -2.64 4.25 -16.73
CA VAL A 194 -1.24 4.37 -16.27
C VAL A 194 -0.26 4.42 -17.45
N ARG A 195 -0.44 3.56 -18.45
CA ARG A 195 0.38 3.62 -19.67
C ARG A 195 0.32 4.97 -20.36
N ARG A 196 -0.89 5.55 -20.52
CA ARG A 196 -1.04 6.89 -21.13
C ARG A 196 -0.37 7.99 -20.33
N MET A 197 -0.24 7.84 -19.02
CA MET A 197 0.49 8.81 -18.18
C MET A 197 2.01 8.73 -18.37
N ALA A 198 2.53 7.59 -18.82
CA ALA A 198 3.96 7.39 -19.04
C ALA A 198 4.38 7.67 -20.49
N VAL A 199 3.49 7.42 -21.45
CA VAL A 199 3.74 7.67 -22.88
C VAL A 199 3.00 8.95 -23.24
N ASP A 200 3.63 10.10 -23.03
CA ASP A 200 2.98 11.37 -23.30
C ASP A 200 2.83 11.60 -24.82
N ASP A 201 1.58 11.69 -25.26
CA ASP A 201 1.16 12.30 -26.52
C ASP A 201 0.25 13.51 -26.20
N ILE A 202 0.59 14.26 -25.15
CA ILE A 202 0.02 15.58 -24.94
C ILE A 202 0.92 16.57 -25.67
N GLY A 203 0.60 16.79 -26.92
CA GLY A 203 1.33 17.68 -27.83
C GLY A 203 1.30 19.16 -27.42
N GLU A 204 1.74 19.47 -26.22
CA GLU A 204 2.20 20.81 -25.78
C GLU A 204 2.75 20.69 -24.35
N SER A 205 4.07 20.76 -24.22
CA SER A 205 4.74 20.89 -22.92
C SER A 205 4.26 22.15 -22.20
N LEU A 206 3.60 22.02 -21.09
CA LEU A 206 3.33 23.14 -20.19
C LEU A 206 4.68 23.65 -19.66
N PRO A 207 5.00 24.95 -19.80
CA PRO A 207 6.27 25.49 -19.34
C PRO A 207 6.38 25.35 -17.81
N VAL A 208 7.36 24.58 -17.35
CA VAL A 208 7.73 24.49 -15.93
C VAL A 208 8.22 25.86 -15.49
N GLN A 209 7.43 26.59 -14.71
CA GLN A 209 7.88 27.81 -14.06
C GLN A 209 8.97 27.46 -13.03
N LYS A 210 10.24 27.67 -13.39
CA LYS A 210 11.34 27.69 -12.42
C LYS A 210 11.09 28.80 -11.41
N GLN A 211 10.71 28.44 -10.19
CA GLN A 211 10.67 29.40 -9.10
C GLN A 211 12.07 30.00 -8.88
N ALA A 212 12.23 31.25 -9.25
CA ALA A 212 13.41 32.03 -8.94
C ALA A 212 13.52 32.17 -7.42
N LYS A 213 14.59 31.61 -6.83
CA LYS A 213 14.97 31.86 -5.45
C LYS A 213 15.19 33.36 -5.28
N GLN A 214 14.21 34.10 -4.76
CA GLN A 214 14.47 35.43 -4.21
C GLN A 214 15.30 35.26 -2.94
N ARG A 215 16.54 35.71 -2.98
CA ARG A 215 17.36 35.94 -1.79
C ARG A 215 16.85 37.24 -1.14
N PRO A 216 16.56 37.28 0.16
CA PRO A 216 16.37 38.53 0.87
C PRO A 216 17.74 39.24 1.03
N GLY A 217 17.78 40.52 0.66
CA GLY A 217 18.85 41.44 0.98
C GLY A 217 18.81 41.92 2.45
#